data_6265e5e25673662f21988a3261394c55
#
_entry.id   6265e5e25673662f21988a3261394c55
#
_cell.length_a   1.000
_cell.length_b   1.000
_cell.length_c   1.000
_cell.angle_alpha   90.00
_cell.angle_beta   90.00
_cell.angle_gamma   90.00
#
_symmetry.space_group_name_H-M   'P 1'
#
loop_
_entity.id
_entity.type
_entity.pdbx_description
1 polymer ?
#
loop_
_entity_poly.entity_id
_entity_poly.type
_entity_poly.pdbx_seq_one_letter_code
_entity_poly.pdbx_strand_id
1 'polypeptide(L)'
;YEINIDSIFNYLIKGDGNMSILSVNHLSKKINNKIILKNISFSLNEGHIVGLVGANGAGKTSLMKVILGYSDYQEGNFTSIRQDENHCNIGALIENPGLYPFMSGYDNLKLLNESNSTGPINKIVDDLKMNKYIHNKVKTYSLGMKQKLGIAIAFLNSPKLIILDEPMNGLDPKAVRDVRQLILNKAKEGSTFLISSHILSELVKITDSTLIIDKGKIIQEVTREELEQDEEQDLENVLLDIIDKEE
;
A
#
# COMPACT_ATOMS: atom_id res chain seq x y z
N TYR A 1 -10.06 -20.68 35.41
CA TYR A 1 -10.60 -20.38 34.07
C TYR A 1 -9.65 -19.35 33.45
N GLU A 2 -8.66 -19.80 32.67
CA GLU A 2 -7.86 -18.91 31.84
C GLU A 2 -8.74 -18.47 30.64
N ILE A 3 -9.07 -17.20 30.60
CA ILE A 3 -9.73 -16.60 29.44
C ILE A 3 -8.69 -16.55 28.33
N ASN A 4 -8.85 -17.40 27.33
CA ASN A 4 -8.00 -17.42 26.17
C ASN A 4 -8.23 -16.12 25.35
N ILE A 5 -7.32 -15.17 25.56
CA ILE A 5 -7.35 -13.83 24.95
C ILE A 5 -7.34 -13.96 23.41
N ASP A 6 -6.68 -14.98 22.85
CA ASP A 6 -6.66 -15.26 21.41
C ASP A 6 -8.04 -15.63 20.85
N SER A 7 -8.89 -16.30 21.65
CA SER A 7 -10.26 -16.64 21.22
C SER A 7 -11.20 -15.43 21.26
N ILE A 8 -10.99 -14.48 22.18
CA ILE A 8 -11.74 -13.21 22.24
C ILE A 8 -11.26 -12.30 21.10
N PHE A 9 -9.96 -12.26 20.81
CA PHE A 9 -9.38 -11.52 19.71
C PHE A 9 -9.92 -12.00 18.36
N ASN A 10 -9.99 -13.33 18.14
CA ASN A 10 -10.57 -13.93 16.94
C ASN A 10 -12.10 -13.72 16.81
N TYR A 11 -12.80 -13.49 17.93
CA TYR A 11 -14.24 -13.20 17.91
C TYR A 11 -14.54 -11.72 17.61
N LEU A 12 -13.68 -10.80 18.03
CA LEU A 12 -13.81 -9.36 17.76
C LEU A 12 -13.39 -8.99 16.32
N ILE A 13 -12.54 -9.80 15.67
CA ILE A 13 -12.13 -9.64 14.27
C ILE A 13 -13.22 -10.13 13.28
N LYS A 14 -14.20 -10.93 13.73
CA LYS A 14 -15.33 -11.43 12.93
C LYS A 14 -16.51 -10.45 12.90
N GLY A 15 -16.27 -9.20 12.50
CA GLY A 15 -17.30 -8.34 11.95
C GLY A 15 -17.54 -8.71 10.50
N ASP A 16 -18.75 -9.10 10.15
CA ASP A 16 -19.29 -9.29 8.79
C ASP A 16 -18.57 -10.23 7.81
N GLY A 17 -18.05 -11.36 8.29
CA GLY A 17 -17.61 -12.46 7.40
C GLY A 17 -16.31 -12.24 6.64
N ASN A 18 -15.72 -11.05 6.62
CA ASN A 18 -14.43 -10.75 6.01
C ASN A 18 -13.30 -10.77 7.05
N MET A 19 -12.23 -11.52 6.79
CA MET A 19 -11.07 -11.62 7.67
C MET A 19 -10.22 -10.35 7.54
N SER A 20 -10.01 -9.61 8.64
CA SER A 20 -9.12 -8.44 8.65
C SER A 20 -7.67 -8.88 8.47
N ILE A 21 -7.01 -8.35 7.44
CA ILE A 21 -5.60 -8.57 7.11
C ILE A 21 -4.67 -7.67 7.93
N LEU A 22 -5.13 -6.46 8.21
CA LEU A 22 -4.44 -5.47 9.03
C LEU A 22 -5.48 -4.75 9.90
N SER A 23 -5.19 -4.62 11.18
CA SER A 23 -5.94 -3.77 12.11
C SER A 23 -4.98 -2.86 12.85
N VAL A 24 -5.21 -1.56 12.81
CA VAL A 24 -4.43 -0.52 13.48
C VAL A 24 -5.32 0.14 14.52
N ASN A 25 -4.87 0.22 15.77
CA ASN A 25 -5.66 0.72 16.89
C ASN A 25 -4.91 1.79 17.68
N HIS A 26 -5.44 3.01 17.70
CA HIS A 26 -4.97 4.16 18.48
C HIS A 26 -3.46 4.45 18.31
N LEU A 27 -2.92 4.21 17.11
CA LEU A 27 -1.51 4.36 16.82
C LEU A 27 -1.08 5.83 16.88
N SER A 28 -0.06 6.12 17.69
CA SER A 28 0.51 7.47 17.79
C SER A 28 2.02 7.41 17.66
N LYS A 29 2.59 8.40 16.94
CA LYS A 29 4.02 8.52 16.67
C LYS A 29 4.52 9.93 16.84
N LYS A 30 5.68 10.06 17.52
CA LYS A 30 6.42 11.32 17.64
C LYS A 30 7.85 11.15 17.12
N ILE A 31 8.38 12.20 16.51
CA ILE A 31 9.79 12.34 16.12
C ILE A 31 10.28 13.68 16.65
N ASN A 32 11.35 13.67 17.47
CA ASN A 32 11.92 14.89 18.08
C ASN A 32 10.83 15.79 18.72
N ASN A 33 9.94 15.22 19.54
CA ASN A 33 8.80 15.86 20.18
C ASN A 33 7.70 16.40 19.23
N LYS A 34 7.85 16.28 17.91
CA LYS A 34 6.80 16.61 16.96
C LYS A 34 5.88 15.40 16.75
N ILE A 35 4.58 15.59 16.92
CA ILE A 35 3.59 14.56 16.63
C ILE A 35 3.51 14.38 15.11
N ILE A 36 3.71 13.15 14.66
CA ILE A 36 3.66 12.75 13.24
C ILE A 36 2.38 11.96 12.96
N LEU A 37 1.98 11.08 13.89
CA LEU A 37 0.72 10.33 13.84
C LEU A 37 0.02 10.50 15.17
N LYS A 38 -1.30 10.68 15.14
CA LYS A 38 -2.11 10.96 16.32
C LYS A 38 -3.36 10.12 16.31
N ASN A 39 -3.39 9.09 17.18
CA ASN A 39 -4.55 8.25 17.42
C ASN A 39 -5.17 7.63 16.15
N ILE A 40 -4.32 7.06 15.29
CA ILE A 40 -4.73 6.43 14.03
C ILE A 40 -5.39 5.10 14.32
N SER A 41 -6.61 4.89 13.78
CA SER A 41 -7.33 3.61 13.85
C SER A 41 -8.01 3.33 12.51
N PHE A 42 -7.80 2.14 11.94
CA PHE A 42 -8.47 1.62 10.74
C PHE A 42 -8.20 0.12 10.58
N SER A 43 -8.93 -0.53 9.68
CA SER A 43 -8.69 -1.93 9.34
C SER A 43 -8.74 -2.15 7.83
N LEU A 44 -8.02 -3.19 7.36
CA LEU A 44 -8.03 -3.63 5.97
C LEU A 44 -8.57 -5.05 5.90
N ASN A 45 -9.59 -5.28 5.09
CA ASN A 45 -10.17 -6.59 4.85
C ASN A 45 -9.51 -7.30 3.66
N GLU A 46 -9.56 -8.63 3.65
CA GLU A 46 -8.97 -9.43 2.56
C GLU A 46 -9.55 -9.05 1.19
N GLY A 47 -8.66 -8.88 0.20
CA GLY A 47 -9.02 -8.55 -1.17
C GLY A 47 -9.39 -7.09 -1.42
N HIS A 48 -9.44 -6.23 -0.38
CA HIS A 48 -9.79 -4.82 -0.54
C HIS A 48 -8.59 -3.96 -0.97
N ILE A 49 -8.88 -2.95 -1.76
CA ILE A 49 -7.94 -1.89 -2.15
C ILE A 49 -8.32 -0.62 -1.38
N VAL A 50 -7.50 -0.24 -0.41
CA VAL A 50 -7.72 0.97 0.39
C VAL A 50 -6.72 2.06 0.00
N GLY A 51 -7.24 3.23 -0.36
CA GLY A 51 -6.47 4.44 -0.62
C GLY A 51 -6.08 5.16 0.67
N LEU A 52 -4.93 5.83 0.67
CA LEU A 52 -4.51 6.75 1.73
C LEU A 52 -4.15 8.08 1.10
N VAL A 53 -5.03 9.06 1.19
CA VAL A 53 -4.91 10.38 0.57
C VAL A 53 -4.63 11.44 1.62
N GLY A 54 -3.83 12.43 1.26
CA GLY A 54 -3.52 13.60 2.08
C GLY A 54 -2.34 14.37 1.52
N ALA A 55 -2.18 15.60 1.96
CA ALA A 55 -1.10 16.49 1.54
C ALA A 55 0.30 15.91 1.84
N ASN A 56 1.32 16.47 1.23
CA ASN A 56 2.70 16.14 1.55
C ASN A 56 3.00 16.51 3.02
N GLY A 57 3.52 15.54 3.77
CA GLY A 57 3.76 15.71 5.20
C GLY A 57 2.58 15.35 6.12
N ALA A 58 1.41 14.95 5.59
CA ALA A 58 0.25 14.54 6.39
C ALA A 58 0.50 13.29 7.25
N GLY A 59 1.55 12.49 6.96
CA GLY A 59 1.90 11.30 7.74
C GLY A 59 1.80 9.97 6.99
N LYS A 60 1.39 9.95 5.70
CA LYS A 60 1.18 8.74 4.89
C LYS A 60 2.37 7.77 4.94
N THR A 61 3.54 8.21 4.49
CA THR A 61 4.78 7.40 4.50
C THR A 61 5.18 6.96 5.91
N SER A 62 4.99 7.84 6.92
CA SER A 62 5.30 7.50 8.31
C SER A 62 4.40 6.39 8.84
N LEU A 63 3.11 6.40 8.53
CA LEU A 63 2.16 5.35 8.88
C LEU A 63 2.56 4.03 8.23
N MET A 64 2.83 4.04 6.92
CA MET A 64 3.27 2.84 6.19
C MET A 64 4.58 2.27 6.74
N LYS A 65 5.57 3.12 7.08
CA LYS A 65 6.83 2.68 7.71
C LYS A 65 6.61 2.03 9.08
N VAL A 66 5.67 2.52 9.88
CA VAL A 66 5.33 1.89 11.17
C VAL A 66 4.72 0.51 10.95
N ILE A 67 3.74 0.38 10.04
CA ILE A 67 3.08 -0.89 9.72
C ILE A 67 4.09 -1.94 9.23
N LEU A 68 5.08 -1.53 8.45
CA LEU A 68 6.15 -2.38 7.94
C LEU A 68 7.23 -2.70 9.00
N GLY A 69 7.17 -2.08 10.18
CA GLY A 69 8.19 -2.24 11.23
C GLY A 69 9.51 -1.52 10.94
N TYR A 70 9.52 -0.60 9.96
CA TYR A 70 10.71 0.22 9.65
C TYR A 70 10.86 1.42 10.59
N SER A 71 9.88 1.66 11.43
CA SER A 71 9.86 2.81 12.34
C SER A 71 9.06 2.49 13.59
N ASP A 72 9.57 2.94 14.75
CA ASP A 72 8.90 2.78 16.05
C ASP A 72 7.68 3.70 16.17
N TYR A 73 6.82 3.39 17.11
CA TYR A 73 5.66 4.19 17.55
C TYR A 73 5.60 4.20 19.09
N GLN A 74 4.86 5.13 19.69
CA GLN A 74 4.83 5.30 21.15
C GLN A 74 3.57 4.73 21.80
N GLU A 75 2.43 4.80 21.11
CA GLU A 75 1.12 4.39 21.65
C GLU A 75 0.34 3.60 20.62
N GLY A 76 -0.59 2.79 21.09
CA GLY A 76 -1.45 1.95 20.27
C GLY A 76 -0.84 0.59 19.96
N ASN A 77 -1.47 -0.12 19.04
CA ASN A 77 -1.00 -1.40 18.52
C ASN A 77 -1.50 -1.61 17.11
N PHE A 78 -0.91 -2.56 16.40
CA PHE A 78 -1.48 -3.08 15.18
C PHE A 78 -1.23 -4.59 15.07
N THR A 79 -2.17 -5.26 14.43
CA THR A 79 -2.05 -6.66 14.05
C THR A 79 -2.08 -6.74 12.53
N SER A 80 -1.14 -7.47 11.96
CA SER A 80 -1.13 -7.79 10.54
C SER A 80 -0.98 -9.30 10.36
N ILE A 81 -1.36 -9.81 9.22
CA ILE A 81 -0.97 -11.15 8.82
C ILE A 81 0.55 -11.19 8.83
N ARG A 82 1.11 -11.65 9.95
CA ARG A 82 2.53 -11.99 10.03
C ARG A 82 2.69 -13.42 9.55
N GLN A 83 3.75 -13.61 8.81
CA GLN A 83 4.34 -14.82 8.29
C GLN A 83 3.97 -16.08 9.06
N ASP A 84 3.48 -17.08 8.36
CA ASP A 84 3.91 -18.44 8.62
C ASP A 84 5.43 -18.47 8.41
N GLU A 85 6.17 -19.22 9.23
CA GLU A 85 7.63 -19.15 9.39
C GLU A 85 8.46 -19.22 8.08
N ASN A 86 7.83 -19.34 6.93
CA ASN A 86 8.48 -19.57 5.63
C ASN A 86 8.14 -18.55 4.51
N HIS A 87 7.21 -17.58 4.67
CA HIS A 87 6.82 -16.71 3.56
C HIS A 87 6.57 -15.27 4.02
N CYS A 88 7.11 -14.30 3.27
CA CYS A 88 6.82 -12.88 3.47
C CYS A 88 5.42 -12.56 2.93
N ASN A 89 4.44 -12.38 3.82
CA ASN A 89 3.06 -12.09 3.42
C ASN A 89 2.82 -10.59 3.08
N ILE A 90 3.86 -9.76 3.17
CA ILE A 90 3.76 -8.31 2.91
C ILE A 90 4.74 -7.91 1.81
N GLY A 91 4.22 -7.39 0.71
CA GLY A 91 5.00 -6.72 -0.32
C GLY A 91 4.96 -5.21 -0.12
N ALA A 92 6.07 -4.52 -0.33
CA ALA A 92 6.11 -3.07 -0.11
C ALA A 92 6.96 -2.32 -1.13
N LEU A 93 6.48 -1.12 -1.48
CA LEU A 93 7.26 -0.09 -2.15
C LEU A 93 7.09 1.21 -1.38
N ILE A 94 8.14 1.63 -0.66
CA ILE A 94 8.15 2.85 0.15
C ILE A 94 9.25 3.77 -0.36
N GLU A 95 8.89 4.99 -0.71
CA GLU A 95 9.82 6.00 -1.26
C GLU A 95 10.55 5.48 -2.51
N ASN A 96 11.88 5.36 -2.46
CA ASN A 96 12.67 4.86 -3.56
C ASN A 96 12.89 3.34 -3.44
N PRO A 97 12.70 2.56 -4.50
CA PRO A 97 12.96 1.14 -4.45
C PRO A 97 14.46 0.87 -4.21
N GLY A 98 14.74 -0.01 -3.24
CA GLY A 98 16.09 -0.48 -2.91
C GLY A 98 16.63 -1.43 -3.98
N LEU A 99 17.18 -0.88 -5.07
CA LEU A 99 17.64 -1.63 -6.23
C LEU A 99 19.16 -1.77 -6.25
N TYR A 100 19.65 -2.91 -6.75
CA TYR A 100 21.07 -3.14 -7.01
C TYR A 100 21.43 -2.58 -8.39
N PRO A 101 22.11 -1.42 -8.48
CA PRO A 101 22.26 -0.67 -9.74
C PRO A 101 23.16 -1.36 -10.76
N PHE A 102 24.09 -2.22 -10.33
CA PHE A 102 25.02 -2.94 -11.19
C PHE A 102 24.50 -4.29 -11.71
N MET A 103 23.39 -4.76 -11.14
CA MET A 103 22.65 -5.94 -11.60
C MET A 103 21.63 -5.55 -12.68
N SER A 104 21.20 -6.53 -13.48
CA SER A 104 20.03 -6.35 -14.34
C SER A 104 18.74 -6.26 -13.52
N GLY A 105 17.65 -5.75 -14.10
CA GLY A 105 16.34 -5.80 -13.45
C GLY A 105 15.90 -7.24 -13.18
N TYR A 106 16.17 -8.14 -14.13
CA TYR A 106 15.89 -9.58 -13.97
C TYR A 106 16.64 -10.19 -12.78
N ASP A 107 17.93 -9.87 -12.62
CA ASP A 107 18.73 -10.39 -11.50
C ASP A 107 18.27 -9.80 -10.15
N ASN A 108 17.82 -8.53 -10.13
CA ASN A 108 17.18 -7.95 -8.94
C ASN A 108 15.93 -8.75 -8.52
N LEU A 109 15.05 -9.09 -9.47
CA LEU A 109 13.87 -9.92 -9.20
C LEU A 109 14.26 -11.33 -8.76
N LYS A 110 15.24 -11.94 -9.43
CA LYS A 110 15.71 -13.29 -9.11
C LYS A 110 16.29 -13.40 -7.71
N LEU A 111 17.00 -12.36 -7.25
CA LEU A 111 17.58 -12.32 -5.90
C LEU A 111 16.50 -12.34 -4.79
N LEU A 112 15.34 -11.74 -5.05
CA LEU A 112 14.24 -11.59 -4.10
C LEU A 112 13.10 -12.59 -4.31
N ASN A 113 13.22 -13.45 -5.32
CA ASN A 113 12.24 -14.49 -5.60
C ASN A 113 12.46 -15.68 -4.65
N GLU A 114 11.49 -15.98 -3.82
CA GLU A 114 11.51 -17.11 -2.89
C GLU A 114 11.23 -18.45 -3.58
N SER A 115 10.63 -18.40 -4.76
CA SER A 115 10.36 -19.58 -5.57
C SER A 115 11.61 -20.06 -6.33
N ASN A 116 11.81 -21.37 -6.45
CA ASN A 116 12.82 -21.96 -7.33
C ASN A 116 12.45 -21.83 -8.83
N SER A 117 11.25 -21.35 -9.14
CA SER A 117 10.73 -21.16 -10.48
C SER A 117 10.91 -19.72 -10.98
N THR A 118 11.21 -19.54 -12.27
CA THR A 118 11.22 -18.24 -12.92
C THR A 118 9.85 -17.77 -13.40
N GLY A 119 8.82 -18.61 -13.29
CA GLY A 119 7.45 -18.30 -13.72
C GLY A 119 6.88 -17.01 -13.12
N PRO A 120 6.96 -16.80 -11.78
CA PRO A 120 6.49 -15.56 -11.16
C PRO A 120 7.20 -14.31 -11.69
N ILE A 121 8.53 -14.41 -11.92
CA ILE A 121 9.32 -13.30 -12.47
C ILE A 121 8.84 -12.97 -13.90
N ASN A 122 8.71 -13.98 -14.75
CA ASN A 122 8.30 -13.77 -16.15
C ASN A 122 6.90 -13.16 -16.21
N LYS A 123 5.95 -13.66 -15.37
CA LYS A 123 4.58 -13.12 -15.30
C LYS A 123 4.58 -11.65 -14.94
N ILE A 124 5.27 -11.22 -13.89
CA ILE A 124 5.27 -9.82 -13.45
C ILE A 124 5.99 -8.90 -14.45
N VAL A 125 7.04 -9.40 -15.13
CA VAL A 125 7.74 -8.69 -16.21
C VAL A 125 6.81 -8.45 -17.39
N ASP A 126 6.00 -9.45 -17.76
CA ASP A 126 5.00 -9.35 -18.83
C ASP A 126 3.86 -8.40 -18.44
N ASP A 127 3.31 -8.51 -17.24
CA ASP A 127 2.22 -7.67 -16.74
C ASP A 127 2.61 -6.18 -16.77
N LEU A 128 3.83 -5.84 -16.33
CA LEU A 128 4.36 -4.48 -16.30
C LEU A 128 5.05 -4.04 -17.61
N LYS A 129 5.02 -4.88 -18.68
CA LYS A 129 5.63 -4.57 -20.00
C LYS A 129 7.11 -4.19 -19.92
N MET A 130 7.89 -4.94 -19.12
CA MET A 130 9.31 -4.67 -18.87
C MET A 130 10.27 -5.44 -19.78
N ASN A 131 9.77 -6.33 -20.65
CA ASN A 131 10.56 -7.25 -21.49
C ASN A 131 11.70 -6.59 -22.26
N LYS A 132 11.48 -5.36 -22.77
CA LYS A 132 12.44 -4.67 -23.63
C LYS A 132 13.73 -4.27 -22.90
N TYR A 133 13.71 -4.16 -21.56
CA TYR A 133 14.83 -3.61 -20.80
C TYR A 133 15.17 -4.38 -19.52
N ILE A 134 14.40 -5.41 -19.16
CA ILE A 134 14.58 -6.11 -17.89
C ILE A 134 15.99 -6.73 -17.73
N HIS A 135 16.65 -7.08 -18.81
CA HIS A 135 18.03 -7.61 -18.83
C HIS A 135 19.12 -6.53 -18.83
N ASN A 136 18.75 -5.24 -18.95
CA ASN A 136 19.71 -4.14 -18.86
C ASN A 136 20.06 -3.86 -17.39
N LYS A 137 21.25 -3.29 -17.14
CA LYS A 137 21.67 -2.88 -15.79
C LYS A 137 20.79 -1.75 -15.25
N VAL A 138 20.33 -1.86 -14.01
CA VAL A 138 19.40 -0.90 -13.37
C VAL A 138 19.98 0.52 -13.33
N LYS A 139 21.30 0.70 -13.28
CA LYS A 139 21.94 2.02 -13.36
C LYS A 139 21.58 2.81 -14.63
N THR A 140 21.15 2.12 -15.72
CA THR A 140 20.74 2.74 -16.98
C THR A 140 19.24 3.02 -17.06
N TYR A 141 18.47 2.65 -16.03
CA TYR A 141 17.02 2.81 -16.00
C TYR A 141 16.62 4.27 -15.79
N SER A 142 15.57 4.70 -16.51
CA SER A 142 14.85 5.93 -16.17
C SER A 142 14.14 5.80 -14.81
N LEU A 143 13.66 6.93 -14.28
CA LEU A 143 12.89 6.93 -13.03
C LEU A 143 11.68 5.98 -13.13
N GLY A 144 10.86 6.09 -14.17
CA GLY A 144 9.70 5.23 -14.38
C GLY A 144 10.06 3.74 -14.54
N MET A 145 11.21 3.40 -15.17
CA MET A 145 11.69 2.02 -15.23
C MET A 145 12.09 1.48 -13.85
N LYS A 146 12.74 2.30 -13.02
CA LYS A 146 13.07 1.94 -11.62
C LYS A 146 11.80 1.78 -10.79
N GLN A 147 10.83 2.67 -10.96
CA GLN A 147 9.53 2.59 -10.28
C GLN A 147 8.81 1.29 -10.62
N LYS A 148 8.70 0.94 -11.92
CA LYS A 148 8.12 -0.34 -12.34
C LYS A 148 8.84 -1.55 -11.75
N LEU A 149 10.17 -1.52 -11.65
CA LEU A 149 10.94 -2.61 -11.04
C LEU A 149 10.65 -2.71 -9.53
N GLY A 150 10.54 -1.57 -8.82
CA GLY A 150 10.14 -1.54 -7.41
C GLY A 150 8.74 -2.11 -7.19
N ILE A 151 7.79 -1.75 -8.05
CA ILE A 151 6.45 -2.33 -8.05
C ILE A 151 6.53 -3.85 -8.29
N ALA A 152 7.29 -4.30 -9.30
CA ALA A 152 7.47 -5.71 -9.59
C ALA A 152 7.98 -6.50 -8.37
N ILE A 153 8.94 -5.95 -7.63
CA ILE A 153 9.46 -6.53 -6.40
C ILE A 153 8.36 -6.65 -5.34
N ALA A 154 7.55 -5.61 -5.15
CA ALA A 154 6.47 -5.61 -4.17
C ALA A 154 5.40 -6.69 -4.46
N PHE A 155 5.26 -7.13 -5.70
CA PHE A 155 4.27 -8.14 -6.12
C PHE A 155 4.85 -9.55 -6.27
N LEU A 156 6.17 -9.72 -6.19
CA LEU A 156 6.89 -10.90 -6.70
C LEU A 156 6.44 -12.21 -6.07
N ASN A 157 6.33 -12.28 -4.76
CA ASN A 157 6.04 -13.53 -4.03
C ASN A 157 4.54 -13.68 -3.69
N SER A 158 3.67 -13.04 -4.47
CA SER A 158 2.20 -13.07 -4.29
C SER A 158 1.76 -12.75 -2.86
N PRO A 159 2.21 -11.63 -2.28
CA PRO A 159 1.92 -11.28 -0.90
C PRO A 159 0.42 -11.05 -0.68
N LYS A 160 -0.04 -11.34 0.54
CA LYS A 160 -1.43 -11.11 0.95
C LYS A 160 -1.73 -9.63 1.20
N LEU A 161 -0.75 -8.88 1.70
CA LEU A 161 -0.83 -7.43 1.91
C LEU A 161 0.23 -6.74 1.05
N ILE A 162 -0.16 -5.71 0.30
CA ILE A 162 0.73 -4.92 -0.55
C ILE A 162 0.59 -3.45 -0.16
N ILE A 163 1.70 -2.84 0.26
CA ILE A 163 1.76 -1.44 0.69
C ILE A 163 2.58 -0.65 -0.33
N LEU A 164 1.93 0.32 -0.98
CA LEU A 164 2.54 1.11 -2.06
C LEU A 164 2.48 2.60 -1.73
N ASP A 165 3.64 3.22 -1.55
CA ASP A 165 3.75 4.66 -1.31
C ASP A 165 3.97 5.39 -2.63
N GLU A 166 2.97 6.16 -3.07
CA GLU A 166 2.97 6.97 -4.31
C GLU A 166 3.42 6.15 -5.56
N PRO A 167 2.84 4.96 -5.83
CA PRO A 167 3.37 4.05 -6.85
C PRO A 167 3.28 4.58 -8.29
N MET A 168 2.39 5.55 -8.55
CA MET A 168 2.18 6.12 -9.87
C MET A 168 3.15 7.26 -10.21
N ASN A 169 3.91 7.75 -9.22
CA ASN A 169 4.83 8.87 -9.42
C ASN A 169 5.93 8.54 -10.42
N GLY A 170 6.16 9.45 -11.38
CA GLY A 170 7.19 9.31 -12.40
C GLY A 170 6.88 8.30 -13.51
N LEU A 171 5.66 7.76 -13.55
CA LEU A 171 5.19 6.89 -14.62
C LEU A 171 4.48 7.70 -15.72
N ASP A 172 4.63 7.26 -16.96
CA ASP A 172 3.82 7.76 -18.06
C ASP A 172 2.36 7.22 -17.99
N PRO A 173 1.38 7.84 -18.68
CA PRO A 173 -0.02 7.43 -18.59
C PRO A 173 -0.29 5.97 -18.99
N LYS A 174 0.53 5.39 -19.86
CA LYS A 174 0.42 3.98 -20.26
C LYS A 174 0.89 3.07 -19.13
N ALA A 175 2.02 3.41 -18.52
CA ALA A 175 2.56 2.69 -17.37
C ALA A 175 1.61 2.73 -16.16
N VAL A 176 0.98 3.88 -15.90
CA VAL A 176 -0.07 4.02 -14.86
C VAL A 176 -1.21 3.04 -15.11
N ARG A 177 -1.70 2.92 -16.36
CA ARG A 177 -2.76 1.94 -16.70
C ARG A 177 -2.32 0.49 -16.48
N ASP A 178 -1.09 0.14 -16.87
CA ASP A 178 -0.54 -1.22 -16.67
C ASP A 178 -0.49 -1.55 -15.17
N VAL A 179 -0.01 -0.63 -14.32
CA VAL A 179 0.07 -0.78 -12.87
C VAL A 179 -1.33 -0.90 -12.24
N ARG A 180 -2.28 -0.05 -12.63
CA ARG A 180 -3.68 -0.15 -12.15
C ARG A 180 -4.29 -1.51 -12.47
N GLN A 181 -4.12 -1.98 -13.71
CA GLN A 181 -4.65 -3.28 -14.11
C GLN A 181 -4.03 -4.42 -13.29
N LEU A 182 -2.72 -4.34 -13.00
CA LEU A 182 -2.04 -5.31 -12.15
C LEU A 182 -2.63 -5.32 -10.72
N ILE A 183 -2.84 -4.14 -10.11
CA ILE A 183 -3.44 -3.99 -8.78
C ILE A 183 -4.84 -4.63 -8.76
N LEU A 184 -5.70 -4.27 -9.71
CA LEU A 184 -7.07 -4.79 -9.79
C LEU A 184 -7.10 -6.32 -10.00
N ASN A 185 -6.19 -6.86 -10.80
CA ASN A 185 -6.10 -8.31 -11.02
C ASN A 185 -5.66 -9.02 -9.74
N LYS A 186 -4.67 -8.48 -9.03
CA LYS A 186 -4.15 -9.06 -7.79
C LYS A 186 -5.15 -8.97 -6.63
N ALA A 187 -5.94 -7.91 -6.55
CA ALA A 187 -7.03 -7.80 -5.59
C ALA A 187 -8.08 -8.91 -5.82
N LYS A 188 -8.45 -9.16 -7.08
CA LYS A 188 -9.33 -10.29 -7.45
C LYS A 188 -8.73 -11.66 -7.12
N GLU A 189 -7.40 -11.79 -7.10
CA GLU A 189 -6.67 -12.99 -6.66
C GLU A 189 -6.59 -13.08 -5.11
N GLY A 190 -7.13 -12.11 -4.36
CA GLY A 190 -7.20 -12.08 -2.90
C GLY A 190 -6.08 -11.30 -2.21
N SER A 191 -5.24 -10.55 -2.94
CA SER A 191 -4.29 -9.63 -2.32
C SER A 191 -5.01 -8.36 -1.84
N THR A 192 -4.61 -7.86 -0.65
CA THR A 192 -5.13 -6.63 -0.04
C THR A 192 -4.14 -5.51 -0.24
N PHE A 193 -4.61 -4.29 -0.43
CA PHE A 193 -3.77 -3.15 -0.76
C PHE A 193 -3.97 -1.97 0.19
N LEU A 194 -2.85 -1.32 0.56
CA LEU A 194 -2.83 0.05 1.10
C LEU A 194 -1.97 0.90 0.15
N ILE A 195 -2.60 1.86 -0.54
CA ILE A 195 -1.95 2.65 -1.59
C ILE A 195 -2.04 4.13 -1.24
N SER A 196 -0.90 4.81 -1.08
CA SER A 196 -0.90 6.27 -0.90
C SER A 196 -0.91 7.01 -2.22
N SER A 197 -1.54 8.17 -2.22
CA SER A 197 -1.39 9.19 -3.25
C SER A 197 -1.67 10.57 -2.65
N HIS A 198 -1.17 11.60 -3.28
CA HIS A 198 -1.57 12.99 -3.04
C HIS A 198 -2.64 13.45 -4.04
N ILE A 199 -3.07 12.59 -4.98
CA ILE A 199 -4.07 12.85 -6.01
C ILE A 199 -5.24 11.90 -5.81
N LEU A 200 -6.37 12.41 -5.30
CA LEU A 200 -7.57 11.61 -5.01
C LEU A 200 -8.14 10.96 -6.28
N SER A 201 -8.24 11.73 -7.37
CA SER A 201 -8.78 11.27 -8.67
C SER A 201 -8.03 10.08 -9.29
N GLU A 202 -6.78 9.85 -8.87
CA GLU A 202 -6.00 8.68 -9.28
C GLU A 202 -6.42 7.42 -8.51
N LEU A 203 -6.67 7.55 -7.19
CA LEU A 203 -7.00 6.44 -6.31
C LEU A 203 -8.45 5.97 -6.48
N VAL A 204 -9.40 6.87 -6.57
CA VAL A 204 -10.85 6.53 -6.71
C VAL A 204 -11.12 5.52 -7.81
N LYS A 205 -10.33 5.53 -8.87
CA LYS A 205 -10.48 4.59 -10.01
C LYS A 205 -10.19 3.13 -9.67
N ILE A 206 -9.51 2.87 -8.55
CA ILE A 206 -9.06 1.52 -8.21
C ILE A 206 -9.37 1.11 -6.77
N THR A 207 -9.70 2.04 -5.87
CA THR A 207 -9.94 1.75 -4.45
C THR A 207 -11.40 1.40 -4.17
N ASP A 208 -11.63 0.58 -3.15
CA ASP A 208 -12.96 0.29 -2.60
C ASP A 208 -13.34 1.32 -1.54
N SER A 209 -12.35 1.77 -0.74
CA SER A 209 -12.48 2.93 0.16
C SER A 209 -11.19 3.75 0.19
N THR A 210 -11.28 4.97 0.70
CA THR A 210 -10.16 5.90 0.81
C THR A 210 -10.13 6.53 2.19
N LEU A 211 -9.01 6.38 2.88
CA LEU A 211 -8.71 7.05 4.14
C LEU A 211 -8.10 8.43 3.84
N ILE A 212 -8.73 9.48 4.36
CA ILE A 212 -8.23 10.84 4.26
C ILE A 212 -7.42 11.14 5.51
N ILE A 213 -6.13 11.49 5.33
CA ILE A 213 -5.22 11.81 6.43
C ILE A 213 -4.76 13.26 6.33
N ASP A 214 -4.88 14.01 7.43
CA ASP A 214 -4.32 15.35 7.60
C ASP A 214 -3.65 15.51 8.95
N LYS A 215 -2.54 16.24 9.00
CA LYS A 215 -1.78 16.55 10.25
C LYS A 215 -1.60 15.33 11.18
N GLY A 216 -1.43 14.15 10.59
CA GLY A 216 -1.21 12.88 11.30
C GLY A 216 -2.46 12.22 11.87
N LYS A 217 -3.67 12.64 11.48
CA LYS A 217 -4.94 12.01 11.85
C LYS A 217 -5.67 11.48 10.64
N ILE A 218 -6.37 10.38 10.75
CA ILE A 218 -7.41 10.00 9.80
C ILE A 218 -8.63 10.88 10.10
N ILE A 219 -9.01 11.69 9.11
CA ILE A 219 -10.14 12.61 9.21
C ILE A 219 -11.43 11.87 8.88
N GLN A 220 -11.41 11.08 7.80
CA GLN A 220 -12.56 10.37 7.31
C GLN A 220 -12.13 9.13 6.49
N GLU A 221 -12.95 8.11 6.48
CA GLU A 221 -12.96 7.06 5.48
C GLU A 221 -14.16 7.28 4.56
N VAL A 222 -13.92 7.27 3.25
CA VAL A 222 -14.95 7.49 2.22
C VAL A 222 -14.97 6.29 1.31
N THR A 223 -16.13 5.73 1.05
CA THR A 223 -16.30 4.62 0.11
C THR A 223 -16.26 5.11 -1.33
N ARG A 224 -16.01 4.19 -2.25
CA ARG A 224 -16.05 4.50 -3.69
C ARG A 224 -17.39 5.06 -4.11
N GLU A 225 -18.48 4.45 -3.63
CA GLU A 225 -19.86 4.84 -3.97
C GLU A 225 -20.19 6.27 -3.53
N GLU A 226 -19.69 6.68 -2.35
CA GLU A 226 -19.83 8.06 -1.87
C GLU A 226 -19.08 9.05 -2.75
N LEU A 227 -17.89 8.69 -3.24
CA LEU A 227 -17.08 9.55 -4.12
C LEU A 227 -17.63 9.61 -5.56
N GLU A 228 -18.29 8.55 -6.04
CA GLU A 228 -18.89 8.52 -7.40
C GLU A 228 -20.26 9.21 -7.47
N GLN A 229 -20.95 9.43 -6.34
CA GLN A 229 -22.25 10.14 -6.30
C GLN A 229 -22.14 11.65 -6.54
N ASP A 230 -20.97 12.22 -6.29
CA ASP A 230 -20.69 13.66 -6.51
C ASP A 230 -20.12 13.92 -7.93
N GLU A 231 -20.80 13.45 -8.98
CA GLU A 231 -20.35 13.57 -10.39
C GLU A 231 -20.08 15.02 -10.86
N GLU A 232 -20.59 16.04 -10.17
CA GLU A 232 -20.40 17.46 -10.52
C GLU A 232 -19.31 18.16 -9.70
N GLN A 233 -18.78 17.55 -8.64
CA GLN A 233 -17.72 18.16 -7.83
C GLN A 233 -16.35 17.64 -8.27
N ASP A 234 -15.42 18.58 -8.35
CA ASP A 234 -14.00 18.24 -8.47
C ASP A 234 -13.57 17.48 -7.20
N LEU A 235 -13.17 16.20 -7.35
CA LEU A 235 -12.76 15.33 -6.24
C LEU A 235 -11.67 15.96 -5.36
N GLU A 236 -10.89 16.89 -5.89
CA GLU A 236 -9.89 17.65 -5.13
C GLU A 236 -10.56 18.67 -4.22
N ASN A 237 -11.66 19.32 -4.67
CA ASN A 237 -12.45 20.21 -3.82
C ASN A 237 -13.17 19.44 -2.71
N VAL A 238 -13.66 18.24 -2.96
CA VAL A 238 -14.23 17.37 -1.91
C VAL A 238 -13.19 17.09 -0.83
N LEU A 239 -11.95 16.77 -1.23
CA LEU A 239 -10.87 16.55 -0.27
C LEU A 239 -10.57 17.80 0.56
N LEU A 240 -10.51 18.97 -0.06
CA LEU A 240 -10.28 20.24 0.64
C LEU A 240 -11.43 20.57 1.59
N ASP A 241 -12.68 20.40 1.17
CA ASP A 241 -13.86 20.61 2.01
C ASP A 241 -13.90 19.71 3.23
N ILE A 242 -13.41 18.48 3.11
CA ILE A 242 -13.30 17.54 4.23
C ILE A 242 -12.23 17.99 5.22
N ILE A 243 -11.09 18.44 4.72
CA ILE A 243 -9.97 18.92 5.54
C ILE A 243 -10.35 20.22 6.26
N ASP A 244 -10.99 21.18 5.57
CA ASP A 244 -11.36 22.49 6.11
C ASP A 244 -12.47 22.41 7.18
N LYS A 245 -13.36 21.40 7.13
CA LYS A 245 -14.41 21.20 8.15
C LYS A 245 -13.90 20.73 9.51
N GLU A 246 -12.67 20.24 9.58
CA GLU A 246 -12.04 19.73 10.82
C GLU A 246 -11.06 20.74 11.47
N GLU A 247 -10.87 21.94 10.90
CA GLU A 247 -10.15 23.06 11.51
C GLU A 247 -11.05 23.89 12.44
#